data_be06afc587b388d6c58ce66937759cb8
#
_entry.id   be06afc587b388d6c58ce66937759cb8
#
_cell.length_a   1.000
_cell.length_b   1.000
_cell.length_c   1.000
_cell.angle_alpha   90.00
_cell.angle_beta   90.00
_cell.angle_gamma   90.00
#
_symmetry.space_group_name_H-M   'P 1'
#
loop_
_entity.id
_entity.type
_entity.pdbx_description
1 polymer ?
#
loop_
_entity_poly.entity_id
_entity_poly.type
_entity_poly.pdbx_seq_one_letter_code
_entity_poly.pdbx_strand_id
1 'polypeptide(L)'
;PITHPDYLDTVWKICRREKIGMIVPLMDNDIEVFSNARERFEAAGMRILLSPRETVNLALDKYATARFFLENDLPAPATILASEWRKLGAEMPLPVLIKPRYPARRAQKGYDIQVIHSQAELKEVLQAIEGREENYVFQELLSGTELTIDFFCDAEGQLVSVVPGERLSALSAAFSKNGGAINMGKVFHDAHLEALVRKATQALRFFGPSNFQGYRAADGSVKFTEINPRFTGATVMTRGAGRDFFQWSVDLILGKPGLPPQEDFRDGYMTMWMAPIFFETPPVIDVPEEQ
;
A
#
# COMPACT_ATOMS: atom_id res chain seq x y z
N PRO A 1 16.18 -14.22 -1.26
CA PRO A 1 14.99 -13.64 -0.61
C PRO A 1 15.32 -12.29 0.03
N ILE A 2 14.35 -11.37 0.14
CA ILE A 2 14.54 -10.03 0.74
C ILE A 2 14.99 -10.07 2.20
N THR A 3 14.73 -11.17 2.88
CA THR A 3 15.15 -11.43 4.26
C THR A 3 16.59 -11.93 4.38
N HIS A 4 17.25 -12.23 3.24
CA HIS A 4 18.63 -12.71 3.26
C HIS A 4 19.59 -11.57 3.60
N PRO A 5 20.61 -11.79 4.47
CA PRO A 5 21.57 -10.73 4.85
C PRO A 5 22.24 -10.06 3.64
N ASP A 6 22.56 -10.84 2.60
CA ASP A 6 23.24 -10.36 1.40
C ASP A 6 22.30 -9.77 0.34
N TYR A 7 20.99 -9.64 0.62
CA TYR A 7 20.02 -9.18 -0.37
C TYR A 7 20.41 -7.82 -0.97
N LEU A 8 20.61 -6.82 -0.12
CA LEU A 8 20.98 -5.47 -0.56
C LEU A 8 22.32 -5.43 -1.30
N ASP A 9 23.30 -6.22 -0.86
CA ASP A 9 24.61 -6.30 -1.51
C ASP A 9 24.50 -6.94 -2.89
N THR A 10 23.67 -7.97 -3.01
CA THR A 10 23.40 -8.63 -4.28
C THR A 10 22.71 -7.68 -5.25
N VAL A 11 21.63 -7.00 -4.81
CA VAL A 11 20.93 -6.01 -5.63
C VAL A 11 21.87 -4.88 -6.05
N TRP A 12 22.67 -4.37 -5.11
CA TRP A 12 23.64 -3.31 -5.40
C TRP A 12 24.66 -3.72 -6.48
N LYS A 13 25.24 -4.94 -6.38
CA LYS A 13 26.17 -5.48 -7.38
C LYS A 13 25.50 -5.62 -8.75
N ILE A 14 24.26 -6.12 -8.81
CA ILE A 14 23.48 -6.23 -10.06
C ILE A 14 23.27 -4.83 -10.65
N CYS A 15 22.77 -3.89 -9.87
CA CYS A 15 22.51 -2.53 -10.34
C CYS A 15 23.78 -1.85 -10.90
N ARG A 16 24.92 -2.06 -10.25
CA ARG A 16 26.21 -1.53 -10.74
C ARG A 16 26.64 -2.19 -12.04
N ARG A 17 26.54 -3.52 -12.13
CA ARG A 17 26.91 -4.30 -13.33
C ARG A 17 26.06 -3.90 -14.53
N GLU A 18 24.75 -3.83 -14.33
CA GLU A 18 23.76 -3.52 -15.37
C GLU A 18 23.56 -1.99 -15.60
N LYS A 19 24.31 -1.15 -14.91
CA LYS A 19 24.22 0.33 -15.00
C LYS A 19 22.80 0.85 -14.76
N ILE A 20 22.10 0.28 -13.75
CA ILE A 20 20.76 0.70 -13.38
C ILE A 20 20.80 2.09 -12.78
N GLY A 21 20.01 3.02 -13.33
CA GLY A 21 19.89 4.38 -12.84
C GLY A 21 18.67 4.62 -11.91
N MET A 22 17.69 3.72 -11.96
CA MET A 22 16.44 3.85 -11.20
C MET A 22 16.02 2.52 -10.59
N ILE A 23 15.60 2.54 -9.32
CA ILE A 23 15.02 1.40 -8.60
C ILE A 23 13.58 1.75 -8.23
N VAL A 24 12.65 0.84 -8.51
CA VAL A 24 11.22 1.00 -8.22
C VAL A 24 10.78 -0.14 -7.28
N PRO A 25 10.75 0.09 -5.97
CA PRO A 25 10.23 -0.88 -5.02
C PRO A 25 8.71 -1.03 -5.18
N LEU A 26 8.22 -2.27 -5.23
CA LEU A 26 6.81 -2.56 -5.49
C LEU A 26 6.09 -3.24 -4.31
N MET A 27 6.85 -3.79 -3.36
CA MET A 27 6.31 -4.51 -2.22
C MET A 27 6.61 -3.77 -0.91
N ASP A 28 5.78 -3.95 0.11
CA ASP A 28 5.96 -3.29 1.41
C ASP A 28 7.33 -3.62 2.04
N ASN A 29 7.78 -4.87 1.91
CA ASN A 29 9.10 -5.26 2.37
C ASN A 29 10.23 -4.55 1.59
N ASP A 30 10.04 -4.33 0.28
CA ASP A 30 11.02 -3.62 -0.55
C ASP A 30 11.13 -2.16 -0.14
N ILE A 31 10.00 -1.47 0.06
CA ILE A 31 10.02 -0.04 0.42
C ILE A 31 10.71 0.18 1.77
N GLU A 32 10.52 -0.72 2.74
CA GLU A 32 11.23 -0.65 4.03
C GLU A 32 12.74 -0.79 3.86
N VAL A 33 13.16 -1.84 3.16
CA VAL A 33 14.58 -2.18 2.96
C VAL A 33 15.30 -1.09 2.17
N PHE A 34 14.70 -0.63 1.06
CA PHE A 34 15.30 0.41 0.23
C PHE A 34 15.23 1.80 0.86
N SER A 35 14.21 2.10 1.67
CA SER A 35 14.15 3.33 2.44
C SER A 35 15.31 3.43 3.43
N ASN A 36 15.66 2.31 4.09
CA ASN A 36 16.78 2.24 5.02
C ASN A 36 18.16 2.32 4.33
N ALA A 37 18.26 1.83 3.10
CA ALA A 37 19.50 1.80 2.32
C ALA A 37 19.63 2.94 1.30
N ARG A 38 18.70 3.90 1.28
CA ARG A 38 18.60 4.98 0.26
C ARG A 38 19.93 5.66 -0.01
N GLU A 39 20.57 6.17 1.02
CA GLU A 39 21.82 6.93 0.89
C GLU A 39 22.93 6.14 0.18
N ARG A 40 23.03 4.84 0.47
CA ARG A 40 24.01 3.95 -0.16
C ARG A 40 23.82 3.85 -1.68
N PHE A 41 22.57 3.69 -2.13
CA PHE A 41 22.25 3.55 -3.55
C PHE A 41 22.35 4.90 -4.27
N GLU A 42 21.86 5.97 -3.68
CA GLU A 42 21.93 7.32 -4.25
C GLU A 42 23.37 7.83 -4.37
N ALA A 43 24.24 7.54 -3.41
CA ALA A 43 25.68 7.84 -3.50
C ALA A 43 26.37 7.12 -4.67
N ALA A 44 25.80 6.01 -5.15
CA ALA A 44 26.28 5.28 -6.32
C ALA A 44 25.59 5.71 -7.63
N GLY A 45 24.78 6.79 -7.61
CA GLY A 45 24.08 7.33 -8.76
C GLY A 45 22.76 6.63 -9.12
N MET A 46 22.26 5.77 -8.25
CA MET A 46 20.98 5.06 -8.43
C MET A 46 19.88 5.79 -7.68
N ARG A 47 18.88 6.29 -8.37
CA ARG A 47 17.73 6.95 -7.74
C ARG A 47 16.68 5.91 -7.35
N ILE A 48 16.04 6.10 -6.19
CA ILE A 48 14.99 5.20 -5.71
C ILE A 48 13.65 5.94 -5.71
N LEU A 49 12.66 5.38 -6.40
CA LEU A 49 11.30 5.93 -6.43
C LEU A 49 10.58 5.60 -5.12
N LEU A 50 10.80 6.42 -4.11
CA LEU A 50 10.20 6.29 -2.78
C LEU A 50 9.94 7.65 -2.15
N SER A 51 8.84 7.77 -1.44
CA SER A 51 8.56 8.89 -0.53
C SER A 51 9.63 9.05 0.55
N PRO A 52 9.72 10.19 1.23
CA PRO A 52 10.63 10.38 2.36
C PRO A 52 10.52 9.26 3.41
N ARG A 53 11.60 9.01 4.14
CA ARG A 53 11.67 7.93 5.12
C ARG A 53 10.58 8.01 6.19
N GLU A 54 10.25 9.21 6.63
CA GLU A 54 9.16 9.44 7.60
C GLU A 54 7.81 8.99 7.07
N THR A 55 7.51 9.30 5.80
CA THR A 55 6.28 8.87 5.11
C THR A 55 6.23 7.35 4.96
N VAL A 56 7.35 6.73 4.56
CA VAL A 56 7.46 5.27 4.45
C VAL A 56 7.23 4.61 5.82
N ASN A 57 7.90 5.10 6.87
CA ASN A 57 7.77 4.54 8.21
C ASN A 57 6.34 4.66 8.75
N LEU A 58 5.69 5.82 8.55
CA LEU A 58 4.31 6.04 8.95
C LEU A 58 3.37 5.09 8.19
N ALA A 59 3.53 4.97 6.88
CA ALA A 59 2.68 4.13 6.03
C ALA A 59 2.80 2.63 6.35
N LEU A 60 3.98 2.17 6.75
CA LEU A 60 4.21 0.78 7.15
C LEU A 60 3.66 0.44 8.54
N ASP A 61 3.40 1.42 9.39
CA ASP A 61 2.83 1.25 10.73
C ASP A 61 1.34 1.55 10.71
N LYS A 62 0.49 0.51 10.78
CA LYS A 62 -0.98 0.65 10.72
C LYS A 62 -1.56 1.46 11.87
N TYR A 63 -0.91 1.42 13.04
CA TYR A 63 -1.32 2.25 14.16
C TYR A 63 -0.97 3.73 13.93
N ALA A 64 0.26 3.99 13.48
CA ALA A 64 0.68 5.36 13.14
C ALA A 64 -0.15 5.93 11.98
N THR A 65 -0.48 5.12 10.96
CA THR A 65 -1.37 5.51 9.86
C THR A 65 -2.76 5.93 10.35
N ALA A 66 -3.37 5.12 11.22
CA ALA A 66 -4.69 5.45 11.79
C ALA A 66 -4.63 6.74 12.65
N ARG A 67 -3.58 6.89 13.45
CA ARG A 67 -3.35 8.12 14.24
C ARG A 67 -3.15 9.34 13.34
N PHE A 68 -2.33 9.23 12.30
CA PHE A 68 -2.12 10.30 11.34
C PHE A 68 -3.43 10.77 10.70
N PHE A 69 -4.29 9.85 10.27
CA PHE A 69 -5.58 10.22 9.71
C PHE A 69 -6.42 11.00 10.71
N LEU A 70 -6.56 10.49 11.93
CA LEU A 70 -7.38 11.15 12.97
C LEU A 70 -6.82 12.51 13.39
N GLU A 71 -5.51 12.63 13.59
CA GLU A 71 -4.84 13.87 13.99
C GLU A 71 -4.90 14.97 12.92
N ASN A 72 -5.19 14.58 11.68
CA ASN A 72 -5.38 15.51 10.56
C ASN A 72 -6.85 15.58 10.11
N ASP A 73 -7.83 15.25 10.97
CA ASP A 73 -9.27 15.21 10.67
C ASP A 73 -9.58 14.49 9.36
N LEU A 74 -8.93 13.38 9.11
CA LEU A 74 -9.22 12.48 8.00
C LEU A 74 -9.97 11.27 8.54
N PRO A 75 -11.00 10.79 7.83
CA PRO A 75 -11.83 9.70 8.31
C PRO A 75 -11.04 8.39 8.36
N ALA A 76 -10.99 7.75 9.54
CA ALA A 76 -10.35 6.47 9.75
C ALA A 76 -11.15 5.59 10.71
N PRO A 77 -11.01 4.24 10.64
CA PRO A 77 -11.61 3.35 11.61
C PRO A 77 -10.96 3.51 12.99
N ALA A 78 -11.73 3.31 14.04
CA ALA A 78 -11.21 3.17 15.39
C ALA A 78 -10.13 2.10 15.40
N THR A 79 -8.93 2.45 15.87
CA THR A 79 -7.76 1.57 15.85
C THR A 79 -6.97 1.74 17.13
N ILE A 80 -6.69 0.64 17.83
CA ILE A 80 -5.89 0.62 19.05
C ILE A 80 -4.79 -0.44 18.96
N LEU A 81 -3.73 -0.28 19.73
CA LEU A 81 -2.75 -1.37 19.91
C LEU A 81 -3.39 -2.52 20.70
N ALA A 82 -2.99 -3.74 20.40
CA ALA A 82 -3.51 -4.89 21.15
C ALA A 82 -3.10 -4.85 22.63
N SER A 83 -1.99 -4.21 22.98
CA SER A 83 -1.58 -3.92 24.36
C SER A 83 -2.53 -2.97 25.09
N GLU A 84 -3.27 -2.12 24.38
CA GLU A 84 -4.23 -1.18 24.95
C GLU A 84 -5.62 -1.80 25.15
N TRP A 85 -5.85 -3.04 24.64
CA TRP A 85 -7.18 -3.66 24.65
C TRP A 85 -7.82 -3.73 26.03
N ARG A 86 -7.05 -4.08 27.05
CA ARG A 86 -7.59 -4.17 28.43
C ARG A 86 -8.13 -2.85 28.95
N LYS A 87 -7.60 -1.72 28.44
CA LYS A 87 -7.98 -0.38 28.86
C LYS A 87 -9.04 0.24 27.95
N LEU A 88 -8.93 0.06 26.64
CA LEU A 88 -9.72 0.75 25.63
C LEU A 88 -10.69 -0.17 24.87
N GLY A 89 -10.56 -1.49 25.01
CA GLY A 89 -11.34 -2.45 24.23
C GLY A 89 -12.84 -2.45 24.50
N ALA A 90 -13.26 -1.95 25.67
CA ALA A 90 -14.67 -1.77 25.98
C ALA A 90 -15.36 -0.74 25.05
N GLU A 91 -14.59 0.15 24.43
CA GLU A 91 -15.07 1.16 23.49
C GLU A 91 -15.17 0.63 22.04
N MET A 92 -14.66 -0.61 21.79
CA MET A 92 -14.70 -1.26 20.49
C MET A 92 -15.65 -2.46 20.52
N PRO A 93 -16.87 -2.34 19.97
CA PRO A 93 -17.81 -3.44 19.94
C PRO A 93 -17.33 -4.56 19.00
N LEU A 94 -17.66 -5.80 19.34
CA LEU A 94 -17.49 -6.93 18.41
C LEU A 94 -18.57 -6.89 17.32
N PRO A 95 -18.27 -7.33 16.09
CA PRO A 95 -17.00 -7.91 15.65
C PRO A 95 -15.90 -6.87 15.43
N VAL A 96 -14.64 -7.26 15.67
CA VAL A 96 -13.45 -6.43 15.52
C VAL A 96 -12.40 -7.17 14.67
N LEU A 97 -11.59 -6.40 13.94
CA LEU A 97 -10.50 -6.93 13.13
C LEU A 97 -9.18 -6.89 13.92
N ILE A 98 -8.47 -8.03 14.02
CA ILE A 98 -7.06 -8.03 14.43
C ILE A 98 -6.16 -8.16 13.19
N LYS A 99 -5.06 -7.41 13.16
CA LYS A 99 -4.05 -7.49 12.11
C LYS A 99 -2.65 -7.14 12.63
N PRO A 100 -1.59 -7.67 11.98
CA PRO A 100 -0.23 -7.24 12.28
C PRO A 100 -0.08 -5.72 12.07
N ARG A 101 0.60 -5.06 13.01
CA ARG A 101 0.91 -3.63 12.94
C ARG A 101 1.78 -3.28 11.74
N TYR A 102 2.77 -4.13 11.43
CA TYR A 102 3.71 -3.94 10.33
C TYR A 102 3.60 -5.06 9.29
N PRO A 103 3.59 -4.76 7.98
CA PRO A 103 3.46 -5.76 6.92
C PRO A 103 4.56 -6.81 6.93
N ALA A 104 5.82 -6.39 7.12
CA ALA A 104 7.00 -7.26 7.11
C ALA A 104 6.96 -8.34 8.21
N ARG A 105 6.16 -8.15 9.26
CA ARG A 105 6.02 -9.10 10.37
C ARG A 105 4.95 -10.16 10.15
N ARG A 106 4.22 -10.11 9.04
CA ARG A 106 3.31 -11.20 8.62
C ARG A 106 4.03 -12.55 8.45
N ALA A 107 5.28 -12.51 8.00
CA ALA A 107 6.10 -13.72 7.81
C ALA A 107 6.60 -14.35 9.11
N GLN A 108 6.54 -13.64 10.25
CA GLN A 108 6.87 -14.22 11.55
C GLN A 108 5.68 -15.04 12.05
N LYS A 109 5.93 -16.26 12.53
CA LYS A 109 4.90 -17.13 13.12
C LYS A 109 4.02 -16.33 14.09
N GLY A 110 2.76 -16.09 13.73
CA GLY A 110 1.82 -15.28 14.50
C GLY A 110 0.44 -15.27 13.85
N TYR A 111 -0.45 -14.52 14.44
CA TYR A 111 -1.78 -14.33 13.87
C TYR A 111 -1.70 -13.53 12.57
N ASP A 112 -2.42 -14.01 11.57
CA ASP A 112 -2.73 -13.28 10.34
C ASP A 112 -3.96 -12.37 10.58
N ILE A 113 -4.43 -11.68 9.55
CA ILE A 113 -5.63 -10.86 9.62
C ILE A 113 -6.83 -11.79 9.93
N GLN A 114 -7.56 -11.48 11.01
CA GLN A 114 -8.72 -12.25 11.47
C GLN A 114 -9.81 -11.33 11.99
N VAL A 115 -11.07 -11.68 11.70
CA VAL A 115 -12.24 -11.07 12.33
C VAL A 115 -12.58 -11.84 13.59
N ILE A 116 -12.78 -11.13 14.69
CA ILE A 116 -13.13 -11.67 16.01
C ILE A 116 -14.58 -11.34 16.27
N HIS A 117 -15.41 -12.37 16.42
CA HIS A 117 -16.86 -12.23 16.59
C HIS A 117 -17.33 -12.39 18.04
N SER A 118 -16.52 -13.00 18.89
CA SER A 118 -16.92 -13.34 20.26
C SER A 118 -15.84 -13.07 21.30
N GLN A 119 -16.26 -12.94 22.55
CA GLN A 119 -15.35 -12.81 23.69
C GLN A 119 -14.46 -14.06 23.89
N ALA A 120 -14.96 -15.24 23.49
CA ALA A 120 -14.18 -16.47 23.55
C ALA A 120 -13.00 -16.42 22.55
N GLU A 121 -13.28 -16.09 21.28
CA GLU A 121 -12.25 -15.90 20.25
C GLU A 121 -11.26 -14.80 20.64
N LEU A 122 -11.73 -13.69 21.19
CA LEU A 122 -10.87 -12.60 21.65
C LEU A 122 -9.89 -13.07 22.72
N LYS A 123 -10.36 -13.87 23.69
CA LYS A 123 -9.50 -14.42 24.75
C LYS A 123 -8.42 -15.34 24.17
N GLU A 124 -8.78 -16.20 23.22
CA GLU A 124 -7.84 -17.09 22.55
C GLU A 124 -6.78 -16.30 21.79
N VAL A 125 -7.17 -15.26 21.05
CA VAL A 125 -6.28 -14.39 20.31
C VAL A 125 -5.33 -13.65 21.24
N LEU A 126 -5.83 -13.05 22.32
CA LEU A 126 -4.99 -12.34 23.31
C LEU A 126 -3.97 -13.26 23.98
N GLN A 127 -4.35 -14.52 24.26
CA GLN A 127 -3.40 -15.52 24.79
C GLN A 127 -2.33 -15.87 23.76
N ALA A 128 -2.69 -16.02 22.50
CA ALA A 128 -1.76 -16.42 21.46
C ALA A 128 -0.77 -15.31 21.06
N ILE A 129 -1.11 -14.04 21.28
CA ILE A 129 -0.21 -12.90 21.02
C ILE A 129 0.49 -12.39 22.30
N GLU A 130 0.32 -13.07 23.45
CA GLU A 130 0.89 -12.69 24.73
C GLU A 130 2.41 -12.40 24.61
N GLY A 131 2.84 -11.25 25.15
CA GLY A 131 4.21 -10.74 25.05
C GLY A 131 4.58 -10.15 23.69
N ARG A 132 3.62 -10.07 22.74
CA ARG A 132 3.81 -9.50 21.40
C ARG A 132 2.69 -8.53 21.01
N GLU A 133 1.90 -8.06 21.96
CA GLU A 133 0.70 -7.26 21.74
C GLU A 133 0.99 -5.94 21.00
N GLU A 134 2.20 -5.36 21.21
CA GLU A 134 2.66 -4.16 20.49
C GLU A 134 2.82 -4.37 18.97
N ASN A 135 2.86 -5.64 18.52
CA ASN A 135 3.00 -5.98 17.11
C ASN A 135 1.65 -6.13 16.40
N TYR A 136 0.53 -5.92 17.10
CA TYR A 136 -0.81 -6.10 16.57
C TYR A 136 -1.67 -4.89 16.88
N VAL A 137 -2.65 -4.67 16.00
CA VAL A 137 -3.71 -3.68 16.21
C VAL A 137 -5.08 -4.35 16.16
N PHE A 138 -5.98 -3.88 17.01
CA PHE A 138 -7.42 -4.08 16.84
C PHE A 138 -7.98 -2.90 16.09
N GLN A 139 -8.85 -3.17 15.12
CA GLN A 139 -9.45 -2.14 14.30
C GLN A 139 -10.94 -2.42 14.10
N GLU A 140 -11.74 -1.38 14.09
CA GLU A 140 -13.15 -1.42 13.70
C GLU A 140 -13.31 -2.19 12.38
N LEU A 141 -14.23 -3.17 12.37
CA LEU A 141 -14.56 -3.90 11.16
C LEU A 141 -15.43 -3.03 10.26
N LEU A 142 -14.90 -2.64 9.12
CA LEU A 142 -15.61 -1.85 8.13
C LEU A 142 -16.39 -2.75 7.18
N SER A 143 -17.51 -2.23 6.69
CA SER A 143 -18.34 -2.84 5.64
C SER A 143 -18.64 -1.80 4.56
N GLY A 144 -18.91 -2.26 3.33
CA GLY A 144 -19.22 -1.41 2.20
C GLY A 144 -18.32 -1.66 0.99
N THR A 145 -18.25 -0.69 0.10
CA THR A 145 -17.43 -0.76 -1.11
C THR A 145 -15.97 -0.46 -0.79
N GLU A 146 -15.07 -1.36 -1.18
CA GLU A 146 -13.63 -1.16 -1.01
C GLU A 146 -13.11 -0.10 -2.00
N LEU A 147 -12.51 0.96 -1.46
CA LEU A 147 -11.90 2.04 -2.21
C LEU A 147 -10.40 1.80 -2.39
N THR A 148 -9.90 2.24 -3.54
CA THR A 148 -8.48 2.31 -3.86
C THR A 148 -8.23 3.63 -4.60
N ILE A 149 -7.51 4.55 -3.99
CA ILE A 149 -7.39 5.92 -4.49
C ILE A 149 -5.92 6.15 -4.81
N ASP A 150 -5.58 6.08 -6.09
CA ASP A 150 -4.24 6.38 -6.55
C ASP A 150 -4.04 7.89 -6.62
N PHE A 151 -2.86 8.36 -6.22
CA PHE A 151 -2.47 9.74 -6.39
C PHE A 151 -0.99 9.86 -6.71
N PHE A 152 -0.59 11.00 -7.25
CA PHE A 152 0.77 11.29 -7.65
C PHE A 152 1.21 12.64 -7.09
N CYS A 153 2.39 12.67 -6.47
CA CYS A 153 3.04 13.89 -6.02
C CYS A 153 4.35 14.12 -6.78
N ASP A 154 4.68 15.39 -7.03
CA ASP A 154 5.92 15.79 -7.67
C ASP A 154 7.14 15.74 -6.73
N ALA A 155 8.28 16.29 -7.19
CA ALA A 155 9.53 16.34 -6.43
C ALA A 155 9.44 17.23 -5.17
N GLU A 156 8.61 18.24 -5.20
CA GLU A 156 8.33 19.15 -4.10
C GLU A 156 7.30 18.59 -3.10
N GLY A 157 6.64 17.48 -3.45
CA GLY A 157 5.56 16.85 -2.69
C GLY A 157 4.19 17.46 -2.98
N GLN A 158 4.07 18.25 -4.06
CA GLN A 158 2.78 18.82 -4.46
C GLN A 158 1.92 17.77 -5.15
N LEU A 159 0.63 17.75 -4.81
CA LEU A 159 -0.33 16.82 -5.39
C LEU A 159 -0.61 17.20 -6.86
N VAL A 160 -0.26 16.29 -7.77
CA VAL A 160 -0.43 16.44 -9.23
C VAL A 160 -1.74 15.86 -9.72
N SER A 161 -2.12 14.67 -9.23
CA SER A 161 -3.31 13.96 -9.70
C SER A 161 -3.86 13.04 -8.60
N VAL A 162 -5.17 12.87 -8.58
CA VAL A 162 -5.89 11.88 -7.77
C VAL A 162 -6.83 11.12 -8.68
N VAL A 163 -6.85 9.79 -8.57
CA VAL A 163 -7.74 8.91 -9.34
C VAL A 163 -8.45 7.97 -8.37
N PRO A 164 -9.67 8.34 -7.94
CA PRO A 164 -10.50 7.47 -7.12
C PRO A 164 -10.93 6.21 -7.88
N GLY A 165 -10.90 5.08 -7.20
CA GLY A 165 -11.35 3.80 -7.72
C GLY A 165 -12.04 2.93 -6.69
N GLU A 166 -12.81 1.98 -7.18
CA GLU A 166 -13.51 0.95 -6.41
C GLU A 166 -13.12 -0.45 -6.87
N ARG A 167 -13.03 -1.38 -5.95
CA ARG A 167 -12.93 -2.81 -6.24
C ARG A 167 -14.30 -3.41 -6.40
N LEU A 168 -14.59 -4.04 -7.55
CA LEU A 168 -15.93 -4.53 -7.90
C LEU A 168 -16.07 -6.05 -7.80
N SER A 169 -14.99 -6.83 -7.67
CA SER A 169 -15.12 -8.27 -7.76
C SER A 169 -15.16 -8.97 -6.40
N ALA A 170 -16.24 -9.72 -6.16
CA ALA A 170 -16.31 -10.76 -5.14
C ALA A 170 -15.28 -11.90 -5.38
N LEU A 171 -14.78 -12.08 -6.60
CA LEU A 171 -13.66 -12.98 -6.92
C LEU A 171 -12.36 -12.57 -6.22
N SER A 172 -12.19 -11.28 -5.92
CA SER A 172 -11.07 -10.83 -5.12
C SER A 172 -11.10 -11.42 -3.71
N ALA A 173 -12.26 -11.63 -3.11
CA ALA A 173 -12.38 -12.25 -1.79
C ALA A 173 -11.93 -13.73 -1.77
N ALA A 174 -12.17 -14.49 -2.84
CA ALA A 174 -11.75 -15.89 -2.94
C ALA A 174 -10.24 -16.04 -3.25
N PHE A 175 -9.65 -15.07 -3.98
CA PHE A 175 -8.21 -15.01 -4.24
C PHE A 175 -7.45 -14.12 -3.26
N SER A 176 -8.15 -13.31 -2.49
CA SER A 176 -7.62 -12.24 -1.63
C SER A 176 -7.41 -12.64 -0.17
N LYS A 177 -7.28 -13.92 0.14
CA LYS A 177 -6.80 -14.27 1.50
C LYS A 177 -5.47 -13.58 1.86
N ASN A 178 -4.80 -12.94 0.90
CA ASN A 178 -3.48 -12.32 1.07
C ASN A 178 -3.32 -10.95 0.38
N GLY A 179 -4.39 -10.14 0.20
CA GLY A 179 -4.28 -8.83 -0.45
C GLY A 179 -4.07 -8.94 -1.97
N GLY A 180 -4.90 -9.71 -2.64
CA GLY A 180 -4.76 -10.04 -4.06
C GLY A 180 -4.96 -8.87 -5.02
N ALA A 181 -4.48 -9.04 -6.25
CA ALA A 181 -4.64 -8.09 -7.34
C ALA A 181 -6.12 -7.78 -7.61
N ILE A 182 -6.38 -6.56 -8.05
CA ILE A 182 -7.73 -6.14 -8.48
C ILE A 182 -8.03 -6.83 -9.79
N ASN A 183 -8.98 -7.77 -9.79
CA ASN A 183 -9.42 -8.46 -11.00
C ASN A 183 -10.46 -7.65 -11.78
N MET A 184 -11.26 -6.84 -11.08
CA MET A 184 -12.25 -5.94 -11.67
C MET A 184 -12.36 -4.69 -10.80
N GLY A 185 -12.37 -3.54 -11.42
CA GLY A 185 -12.47 -2.26 -10.74
C GLY A 185 -13.11 -1.19 -11.60
N LYS A 186 -13.43 -0.08 -10.96
CA LYS A 186 -13.98 1.13 -11.56
C LYS A 186 -13.15 2.32 -11.13
N VAL A 187 -12.89 3.26 -12.03
CA VAL A 187 -12.37 4.59 -11.72
C VAL A 187 -13.45 5.63 -11.99
N PHE A 188 -13.49 6.68 -11.19
CA PHE A 188 -14.53 7.70 -11.24
C PHE A 188 -14.06 9.00 -10.59
N HIS A 189 -14.70 10.11 -10.95
CA HIS A 189 -14.47 11.40 -10.28
C HIS A 189 -15.22 11.47 -8.96
N ASP A 190 -14.50 11.95 -7.92
CA ASP A 190 -15.09 12.20 -6.61
C ASP A 190 -14.35 13.35 -5.91
N ALA A 191 -14.93 14.54 -5.97
CA ALA A 191 -14.35 15.75 -5.40
C ALA A 191 -14.13 15.66 -3.89
N HIS A 192 -14.95 14.85 -3.18
CA HIS A 192 -14.77 14.66 -1.73
C HIS A 192 -13.50 13.84 -1.44
N LEU A 193 -13.30 12.71 -2.15
CA LEU A 193 -12.09 11.89 -2.02
C LEU A 193 -10.84 12.67 -2.42
N GLU A 194 -10.91 13.45 -3.50
CA GLU A 194 -9.80 14.32 -3.93
C GLU A 194 -9.42 15.35 -2.85
N ALA A 195 -10.42 15.98 -2.22
CA ALA A 195 -10.20 16.94 -1.14
C ALA A 195 -9.54 16.28 0.09
N LEU A 196 -9.95 15.04 0.44
CA LEU A 196 -9.34 14.29 1.54
C LEU A 196 -7.88 13.92 1.24
N VAL A 197 -7.57 13.47 0.03
CA VAL A 197 -6.19 13.18 -0.39
C VAL A 197 -5.34 14.45 -0.38
N ARG A 198 -5.87 15.56 -0.89
CA ARG A 198 -5.20 16.86 -0.88
C ARG A 198 -4.88 17.30 0.56
N LYS A 199 -5.80 17.14 1.49
CA LYS A 199 -5.58 17.44 2.91
C LYS A 199 -4.45 16.59 3.48
N ALA A 200 -4.42 15.30 3.17
CA ALA A 200 -3.37 14.38 3.62
C ALA A 200 -1.98 14.75 3.06
N THR A 201 -1.90 15.12 1.76
CA THR A 201 -0.63 15.49 1.13
C THR A 201 -0.09 16.85 1.58
N GLN A 202 -0.91 17.70 2.18
CA GLN A 202 -0.46 18.91 2.87
C GLN A 202 0.16 18.62 4.24
N ALA A 203 -0.29 17.55 4.90
CA ALA A 203 0.19 17.17 6.23
C ALA A 203 1.39 16.20 6.19
N LEU A 204 1.55 15.45 5.11
CA LEU A 204 2.61 14.46 4.95
C LEU A 204 3.17 14.50 3.52
N ARG A 205 4.49 14.62 3.40
CA ARG A 205 5.16 14.72 2.11
C ARG A 205 5.25 13.38 1.41
N PHE A 206 4.64 13.27 0.23
CA PHE A 206 4.78 12.13 -0.68
C PHE A 206 5.72 12.47 -1.85
N PHE A 207 6.19 11.42 -2.54
CA PHE A 207 7.00 11.53 -3.74
C PHE A 207 6.62 10.43 -4.74
N GLY A 208 6.21 10.84 -5.95
CA GLY A 208 5.75 9.91 -6.97
C GLY A 208 4.40 9.27 -6.66
N PRO A 209 4.18 8.03 -7.15
CA PRO A 209 2.91 7.33 -7.02
C PRO A 209 2.67 6.88 -5.58
N SER A 210 1.44 7.04 -5.14
CA SER A 210 0.98 6.58 -3.85
C SER A 210 -0.50 6.20 -3.93
N ASN A 211 -1.00 5.50 -2.92
CA ASN A 211 -2.36 5.01 -2.90
C ASN A 211 -2.91 5.01 -1.47
N PHE A 212 -4.18 5.42 -1.33
CA PHE A 212 -4.96 5.19 -0.12
C PHE A 212 -5.96 4.07 -0.35
N GLN A 213 -6.12 3.21 0.65
CA GLN A 213 -7.19 2.21 0.69
C GLN A 213 -8.16 2.51 1.81
N GLY A 214 -9.40 2.15 1.61
CA GLY A 214 -10.46 2.37 2.59
C GLY A 214 -11.77 1.75 2.16
N TYR A 215 -12.83 2.19 2.81
CA TYR A 215 -14.18 1.71 2.55
C TYR A 215 -15.16 2.88 2.47
N ARG A 216 -16.14 2.74 1.59
CA ARG A 216 -17.33 3.61 1.53
C ARG A 216 -18.53 2.83 2.07
N ALA A 217 -19.08 3.26 3.17
CA ALA A 217 -20.28 2.67 3.74
C ALA A 217 -21.55 2.98 2.90
N ALA A 218 -22.64 2.30 3.21
CA ALA A 218 -23.91 2.48 2.49
C ALA A 218 -24.51 3.89 2.63
N ASP A 219 -24.18 4.61 3.70
CA ASP A 219 -24.55 6.00 3.93
C ASP A 219 -23.67 7.02 3.20
N GLY A 220 -22.67 6.55 2.45
CA GLY A 220 -21.71 7.37 1.70
C GLY A 220 -20.50 7.80 2.52
N SER A 221 -20.46 7.54 3.83
CA SER A 221 -19.29 7.86 4.64
C SER A 221 -18.07 7.04 4.23
N VAL A 222 -16.89 7.62 4.35
CA VAL A 222 -15.62 7.01 3.96
C VAL A 222 -14.72 6.85 5.18
N LYS A 223 -13.95 5.76 5.24
CA LYS A 223 -12.87 5.59 6.22
C LYS A 223 -11.63 4.99 5.54
N PHE A 224 -10.49 5.65 5.70
CA PHE A 224 -9.20 5.18 5.17
C PHE A 224 -8.52 4.21 6.14
N THR A 225 -7.99 3.11 5.62
CA THR A 225 -7.38 2.03 6.40
C THR A 225 -5.88 1.88 6.19
N GLU A 226 -5.37 2.31 5.03
CA GLU A 226 -3.97 2.10 4.64
C GLU A 226 -3.45 3.23 3.74
N ILE A 227 -2.14 3.49 3.87
CA ILE A 227 -1.34 4.30 2.95
C ILE A 227 -0.32 3.37 2.29
N ASN A 228 -0.23 3.41 0.96
CA ASN A 228 0.75 2.67 0.19
C ASN A 228 1.60 3.69 -0.60
N PRO A 229 2.80 4.09 -0.13
CA PRO A 229 3.65 5.08 -0.83
C PRO A 229 4.43 4.42 -1.98
N ARG A 230 3.73 3.76 -2.88
CA ARG A 230 4.22 2.97 -4.01
C ARG A 230 3.13 2.70 -5.02
N PHE A 231 3.51 2.13 -6.15
CA PHE A 231 2.54 1.53 -7.07
C PHE A 231 1.73 0.42 -6.39
N THR A 232 0.48 0.30 -6.78
CA THR A 232 -0.42 -0.79 -6.36
C THR A 232 -0.96 -1.53 -7.57
N GLY A 233 -1.65 -2.64 -7.34
CA GLY A 233 -2.36 -3.33 -8.42
C GLY A 233 -3.46 -2.49 -9.08
N ALA A 234 -3.91 -1.43 -8.41
CA ALA A 234 -4.90 -0.50 -8.95
C ALA A 234 -4.32 0.45 -10.00
N THR A 235 -3.02 0.72 -9.98
CA THR A 235 -2.38 1.74 -10.84
C THR A 235 -2.55 1.43 -12.35
N VAL A 236 -2.79 0.18 -12.71
CA VAL A 236 -3.12 -0.18 -14.11
C VAL A 236 -4.50 0.39 -14.53
N MET A 237 -5.45 0.54 -13.60
CA MET A 237 -6.74 1.22 -13.87
C MET A 237 -6.50 2.71 -14.10
N THR A 238 -5.69 3.32 -13.27
CA THR A 238 -5.27 4.73 -13.37
C THR A 238 -4.66 5.02 -14.73
N ARG A 239 -3.76 4.14 -15.22
CA ARG A 239 -3.21 4.23 -16.58
C ARG A 239 -4.29 4.06 -17.65
N GLY A 240 -5.20 3.10 -17.50
CA GLY A 240 -6.32 2.89 -18.42
C GLY A 240 -7.26 4.10 -18.50
N ALA A 241 -7.41 4.85 -17.42
CA ALA A 241 -8.16 6.10 -17.36
C ALA A 241 -7.46 7.30 -18.04
N GLY A 242 -6.19 7.15 -18.45
CA GLY A 242 -5.41 8.18 -19.11
C GLY A 242 -4.36 8.87 -18.24
N ARG A 243 -4.11 8.35 -17.01
CA ARG A 243 -3.10 8.85 -16.09
C ARG A 243 -1.92 7.89 -16.02
N ASP A 244 -0.90 8.10 -16.85
CA ASP A 244 0.26 7.19 -16.90
C ASP A 244 1.28 7.51 -15.80
N PHE A 245 0.96 7.12 -14.56
CA PHE A 245 1.84 7.28 -13.42
C PHE A 245 3.18 6.54 -13.59
N PHE A 246 3.25 5.51 -14.44
CA PHE A 246 4.51 4.84 -14.74
C PHE A 246 5.45 5.75 -15.51
N GLN A 247 4.94 6.37 -16.59
CA GLN A 247 5.73 7.34 -17.37
C GLN A 247 6.09 8.57 -16.54
N TRP A 248 5.15 9.10 -15.75
CA TRP A 248 5.41 10.25 -14.87
C TRP A 248 6.49 9.96 -13.84
N SER A 249 6.57 8.73 -13.33
CA SER A 249 7.62 8.33 -12.39
C SER A 249 9.01 8.33 -13.04
N VAL A 250 9.11 7.88 -14.29
CA VAL A 250 10.36 7.95 -15.05
C VAL A 250 10.76 9.41 -15.28
N ASP A 251 9.82 10.25 -15.70
CA ASP A 251 10.07 11.67 -15.95
C ASP A 251 10.48 12.41 -14.68
N LEU A 252 9.82 12.11 -13.55
CA LEU A 252 10.14 12.64 -12.22
C LEU A 252 11.57 12.27 -11.79
N ILE A 253 11.97 11.02 -11.92
CA ILE A 253 13.30 10.55 -11.57
C ILE A 253 14.38 11.15 -12.49
N LEU A 254 14.07 11.32 -13.76
CA LEU A 254 14.99 11.94 -14.72
C LEU A 254 15.08 13.48 -14.56
N GLY A 255 14.24 14.07 -13.69
CA GLY A 255 14.21 15.51 -13.48
C GLY A 255 13.70 16.28 -14.71
N LYS A 256 12.83 15.65 -15.52
CA LYS A 256 12.22 16.33 -16.65
C LYS A 256 11.23 17.40 -16.15
N PRO A 257 11.24 18.61 -16.75
CA PRO A 257 10.34 19.65 -16.34
C PRO A 257 8.90 19.34 -16.77
N GLY A 258 7.96 19.61 -15.86
CA GLY A 258 6.52 19.62 -16.15
C GLY A 258 5.91 18.23 -16.28
N LEU A 259 5.38 17.73 -15.15
CA LEU A 259 4.32 16.73 -15.23
C LEU A 259 3.15 17.36 -16.02
N PRO A 260 2.41 16.58 -16.84
CA PRO A 260 1.33 17.15 -17.64
C PRO A 260 0.35 17.88 -16.71
N PRO A 261 -0.23 19.01 -17.18
CA PRO A 261 -1.26 19.70 -16.43
C PRO A 261 -2.35 18.68 -16.08
N GLN A 262 -3.09 18.96 -15.01
CA GLN A 262 -4.19 18.12 -14.56
C GLN A 262 -5.27 18.08 -15.65
N GLU A 263 -5.02 17.31 -16.72
CA GLU A 263 -6.04 16.99 -17.71
C GLU A 263 -7.03 16.04 -17.05
N ASP A 264 -8.26 16.10 -17.51
CA ASP A 264 -9.32 15.25 -17.02
C ASP A 264 -9.03 13.78 -17.35
N PHE A 265 -9.24 12.85 -16.42
CA PHE A 265 -9.15 11.41 -16.69
C PHE A 265 -10.56 10.88 -17.04
N ARG A 266 -10.60 9.69 -17.63
CA ARG A 266 -11.87 9.09 -18.03
C ARG A 266 -12.41 8.17 -16.94
N ASP A 267 -13.68 8.34 -16.57
CA ASP A 267 -14.41 7.32 -15.83
C ASP A 267 -14.46 6.02 -16.62
N GLY A 268 -14.37 4.89 -15.93
CA GLY A 268 -14.45 3.61 -16.63
C GLY A 268 -14.29 2.40 -15.73
N TYR A 269 -14.42 1.25 -16.37
CA TYR A 269 -14.29 -0.06 -15.75
C TYR A 269 -13.08 -0.79 -16.33
N MET A 270 -12.39 -1.55 -15.50
CA MET A 270 -11.32 -2.44 -15.92
C MET A 270 -11.59 -3.83 -15.39
N THR A 271 -11.34 -4.81 -16.25
CA THR A 271 -11.18 -6.20 -15.83
C THR A 271 -9.81 -6.69 -16.25
N MET A 272 -9.13 -7.45 -15.39
CA MET A 272 -7.89 -8.13 -15.72
C MET A 272 -8.21 -9.53 -16.23
N TRP A 273 -7.61 -9.87 -17.35
CA TRP A 273 -7.74 -11.16 -17.98
C TRP A 273 -6.38 -11.86 -18.02
N MET A 274 -6.34 -13.10 -17.55
CA MET A 274 -5.18 -13.96 -17.75
C MET A 274 -5.37 -14.77 -19.03
N ALA A 275 -4.51 -14.55 -20.02
CA ALA A 275 -4.49 -15.36 -21.23
C ALA A 275 -3.42 -16.44 -21.10
N PRO A 276 -3.73 -17.72 -21.43
CA PRO A 276 -2.71 -18.75 -21.50
C PRO A 276 -1.75 -18.45 -22.68
N ILE A 277 -0.46 -18.62 -22.45
CA ILE A 277 0.56 -18.56 -23.49
C ILE A 277 1.01 -20.00 -23.74
N PHE A 278 0.87 -20.44 -24.97
CA PHE A 278 1.32 -21.74 -25.39
C PHE A 278 2.74 -21.64 -25.96
N PHE A 279 3.63 -22.52 -25.51
CA PHE A 279 5.00 -22.63 -25.99
C PHE A 279 5.18 -24.00 -26.62
N GLU A 280 5.75 -24.07 -27.82
CA GLU A 280 6.10 -25.34 -28.47
C GLU A 280 7.31 -26.02 -27.81
N THR A 281 8.17 -25.22 -27.18
CA THR A 281 9.29 -25.69 -26.36
C THR A 281 9.22 -25.04 -24.97
N PRO A 282 9.73 -25.69 -23.90
CA PRO A 282 9.77 -25.07 -22.58
C PRO A 282 10.45 -23.71 -22.67
N PRO A 283 9.84 -22.64 -22.10
CA PRO A 283 10.53 -21.36 -21.98
C PRO A 283 11.81 -21.59 -21.16
N VAL A 284 12.93 -21.03 -21.63
CA VAL A 284 14.18 -21.04 -20.86
C VAL A 284 13.95 -20.15 -19.63
N ILE A 285 13.60 -20.79 -18.52
CA ILE A 285 13.60 -20.14 -17.22
C ILE A 285 14.99 -20.42 -16.66
N ASP A 286 15.90 -19.45 -16.76
CA ASP A 286 17.15 -19.47 -15.99
C ASP A 286 16.78 -19.37 -14.49
N VAL A 287 16.48 -20.51 -13.89
CA VAL A 287 16.45 -20.64 -12.44
C VAL A 287 17.93 -20.80 -12.05
N PRO A 288 18.52 -19.86 -11.30
CA PRO A 288 19.85 -20.08 -10.76
C PRO A 288 19.82 -21.37 -9.93
N GLU A 289 20.70 -22.32 -10.26
CA GLU A 289 20.91 -23.50 -9.42
C GLU A 289 21.22 -23.01 -7.99
N GLU A 290 20.44 -23.49 -7.03
CA GLU A 290 20.72 -23.30 -5.63
C GLU A 290 22.08 -23.95 -5.33
N GLN A 291 23.12 -23.12 -5.11
CA GLN A 291 24.38 -23.51 -4.49
C GLN A 291 24.34 -23.24 -3.02
#